data_285b90fe6d8657cdc1ba5bce760913ed
#
_entry.id   285b90fe6d8657cdc1ba5bce760913ed
#
_cell.length_a   1.000
_cell.length_b   1.000
_cell.length_c   1.000
_cell.angle_alpha   90.00
_cell.angle_beta   90.00
_cell.angle_gamma   90.00
#
_symmetry.space_group_name_H-M   'P 1'
#
loop_
_entity.id
_entity.type
_entity.pdbx_description
1 polymer ?
#
loop_
_entity_poly.entity_id
_entity_poly.type
_entity_poly.pdbx_seq_one_letter_code
_entity_poly.pdbx_strand_id
1 'polypeptide(L)'
;MTIRPATPADQAALLALHRAVAQDPNGIARMPDEITDAYIASLLNLQPPVGLQRVVTDEAGELMGEIHGERYRLRIFTHILTGITVVVHPRHQGRGIGKALFSQFLRDVRQTFPDIRRVELEARATNEASLRLYESLGFEREGVYRNKTRNRDGSFVDSVAMALTFTESDRYSR
;
A
#
# COMPACT_ATOMS: atom_id res chain seq x y z
N MET A 1 3.90 5.58 -18.72
CA MET A 1 3.48 5.08 -17.39
C MET A 1 2.12 5.68 -17.05
N THR A 2 1.13 4.85 -16.76
CA THR A 2 -0.25 5.26 -16.45
C THR A 2 -0.67 4.69 -15.09
N ILE A 3 -1.23 5.56 -14.21
CA ILE A 3 -1.81 5.15 -12.92
C ILE A 3 -3.33 5.22 -13.07
N ARG A 4 -4.02 4.14 -12.72
CA ARG A 4 -5.47 4.01 -12.87
C ARG A 4 -6.09 3.10 -11.80
N PRO A 5 -7.42 3.11 -11.60
CA PRO A 5 -8.10 2.07 -10.83
C PRO A 5 -7.80 0.69 -11.40
N ALA A 6 -7.74 -0.31 -10.51
CA ALA A 6 -7.70 -1.71 -10.93
C ALA A 6 -9.07 -2.16 -11.45
N THR A 7 -9.07 -3.12 -12.36
CA THR A 7 -10.28 -3.72 -12.93
C THR A 7 -10.23 -5.24 -12.79
N PRO A 8 -11.34 -5.95 -12.94
CA PRO A 8 -11.33 -7.42 -12.93
C PRO A 8 -10.39 -8.04 -13.97
N ALA A 9 -10.11 -7.35 -15.09
CA ALA A 9 -9.16 -7.82 -16.11
C ALA A 9 -7.71 -7.86 -15.60
N ASP A 10 -7.40 -7.13 -14.53
CA ASP A 10 -6.06 -7.10 -13.94
C ASP A 10 -5.79 -8.28 -12.99
N GLN A 11 -6.78 -9.15 -12.68
CA GLN A 11 -6.69 -10.17 -11.65
C GLN A 11 -5.47 -11.09 -11.83
N ALA A 12 -5.25 -11.62 -13.01
CA ALA A 12 -4.13 -12.52 -13.27
C ALA A 12 -2.76 -11.81 -13.14
N ALA A 13 -2.67 -10.56 -13.63
CA ALA A 13 -1.45 -9.76 -13.55
C ALA A 13 -1.16 -9.33 -12.10
N LEU A 14 -2.18 -8.99 -11.32
CA LEU A 14 -2.08 -8.70 -9.88
C LEU A 14 -1.60 -9.92 -9.10
N LEU A 15 -2.14 -11.11 -9.39
CA LEU A 15 -1.71 -12.36 -8.77
C LEU A 15 -0.22 -12.62 -9.02
N ALA A 16 0.22 -12.47 -10.28
CA ALA A 16 1.62 -12.64 -10.65
C ALA A 16 2.53 -11.60 -9.97
N LEU A 17 2.12 -10.32 -9.96
CA LEU A 17 2.84 -9.23 -9.30
C LEU A 17 3.03 -9.50 -7.81
N HIS A 18 1.94 -9.78 -7.08
CA HIS A 18 2.01 -10.01 -5.64
C HIS A 18 2.85 -11.23 -5.29
N ARG A 19 2.74 -12.33 -6.07
CA ARG A 19 3.59 -13.51 -5.90
C ARG A 19 5.07 -13.21 -6.15
N ALA A 20 5.39 -12.42 -7.16
CA ALA A 20 6.77 -12.01 -7.45
C ALA A 20 7.37 -11.20 -6.31
N VAL A 21 6.61 -10.23 -5.77
CA VAL A 21 7.08 -9.41 -4.64
C VAL A 21 7.15 -10.22 -3.35
N ALA A 22 6.25 -11.16 -3.12
CA ALA A 22 6.24 -12.02 -1.94
C ALA A 22 7.42 -13.02 -1.91
N GLN A 23 8.20 -13.18 -2.98
CA GLN A 23 9.45 -13.96 -2.95
C GLN A 23 10.55 -13.26 -2.12
N ASP A 24 10.57 -11.94 -2.12
CA ASP A 24 11.49 -11.15 -1.29
C ASP A 24 11.01 -11.19 0.18
N PRO A 25 11.85 -11.64 1.14
CA PRO A 25 11.52 -11.61 2.57
C PRO A 25 11.13 -10.20 3.09
N ASN A 26 11.66 -9.15 2.46
CA ASN A 26 11.33 -7.75 2.78
C ASN A 26 10.24 -7.15 1.87
N GLY A 27 9.64 -7.94 0.98
CA GLY A 27 8.64 -7.49 0.02
C GLY A 27 7.35 -7.06 0.71
N ILE A 28 6.36 -7.93 0.74
CA ILE A 28 5.07 -7.67 1.42
C ILE A 28 4.94 -8.52 2.70
N ALA A 29 4.06 -8.08 3.61
CA ALA A 29 3.76 -8.78 4.85
C ALA A 29 2.79 -9.97 4.62
N ARG A 30 3.11 -10.82 3.63
CA ARG A 30 2.38 -12.05 3.32
C ARG A 30 3.35 -13.14 2.87
N MET A 31 3.02 -14.38 3.22
CA MET A 31 3.73 -15.53 2.66
C MET A 31 3.25 -15.79 1.22
N PRO A 32 4.11 -16.37 0.34
CA PRO A 32 3.74 -16.61 -1.07
C PRO A 32 2.50 -17.48 -1.26
N ASP A 33 2.25 -18.44 -0.37
CA ASP A 33 1.08 -19.33 -0.37
C ASP A 33 -0.22 -18.64 0.06
N GLU A 34 -0.12 -17.51 0.76
CA GLU A 34 -1.26 -16.65 1.09
C GLU A 34 -1.72 -15.78 -0.10
N ILE A 35 -0.92 -15.69 -1.17
CA ILE A 35 -1.27 -14.95 -2.40
C ILE A 35 -2.12 -15.83 -3.31
N THR A 36 -3.41 -15.84 -3.06
CA THR A 36 -4.43 -16.64 -3.75
C THR A 36 -5.30 -15.79 -4.65
N ASP A 37 -6.05 -16.44 -5.56
CA ASP A 37 -7.06 -15.74 -6.37
C ASP A 37 -8.12 -15.05 -5.51
N ALA A 38 -8.53 -15.69 -4.41
CA ALA A 38 -9.48 -15.11 -3.45
C ALA A 38 -8.92 -13.85 -2.78
N TYR A 39 -7.63 -13.83 -2.43
CA TYR A 39 -6.97 -12.63 -1.90
C TYR A 39 -7.00 -11.51 -2.94
N ILE A 40 -6.59 -11.75 -4.18
CA ILE A 40 -6.61 -10.74 -5.23
C ILE A 40 -8.03 -10.24 -5.54
N ALA A 41 -9.01 -11.16 -5.59
CA ALA A 41 -10.41 -10.76 -5.74
C ALA A 41 -10.89 -9.85 -4.61
N SER A 42 -10.44 -10.07 -3.36
CA SER A 42 -10.76 -9.19 -2.24
C SER A 42 -10.20 -7.78 -2.42
N LEU A 43 -9.00 -7.65 -3.00
CA LEU A 43 -8.40 -6.35 -3.32
C LEU A 43 -9.18 -5.61 -4.41
N LEU A 44 -9.64 -6.31 -5.45
CA LEU A 44 -10.46 -5.73 -6.53
C LEU A 44 -11.81 -5.20 -6.02
N ASN A 45 -12.27 -5.68 -4.86
CA ASN A 45 -13.47 -5.18 -4.19
C ASN A 45 -13.22 -3.96 -3.29
N LEU A 46 -11.98 -3.49 -3.15
CA LEU A 46 -11.64 -2.28 -2.41
C LEU A 46 -12.00 -1.02 -3.21
N GLN A 47 -13.31 -0.77 -3.30
CA GLN A 47 -13.88 0.40 -3.97
C GLN A 47 -14.54 1.33 -2.94
N PRO A 48 -14.70 2.62 -3.26
CA PRO A 48 -15.44 3.53 -2.38
C PRO A 48 -16.85 3.01 -2.07
N PRO A 49 -17.33 3.14 -0.84
CA PRO A 49 -16.71 3.83 0.31
C PRO A 49 -15.79 2.96 1.19
N VAL A 50 -15.51 1.71 0.82
CA VAL A 50 -14.81 0.73 1.65
C VAL A 50 -13.29 0.94 1.62
N GLY A 51 -12.74 1.27 0.46
CA GLY A 51 -11.31 1.44 0.29
C GLY A 51 -10.97 2.01 -1.08
N LEU A 52 -9.69 1.97 -1.43
CA LEU A 52 -9.18 2.44 -2.70
C LEU A 52 -8.06 1.54 -3.17
N GLN A 53 -8.01 1.26 -4.48
CA GLN A 53 -6.94 0.53 -5.13
C GLN A 53 -6.49 1.26 -6.40
N ARG A 54 -5.17 1.28 -6.65
CA ARG A 54 -4.58 1.82 -7.89
C ARG A 54 -3.52 0.86 -8.41
N VAL A 55 -3.45 0.77 -9.72
CA VAL A 55 -2.39 0.06 -10.43
C VAL A 55 -1.60 1.03 -11.29
N VAL A 56 -0.34 0.69 -11.55
CA VAL A 56 0.50 1.42 -12.49
C VAL A 56 0.96 0.48 -13.60
N THR A 57 0.79 0.92 -14.85
CA THR A 57 1.20 0.18 -16.06
C THR A 57 2.22 0.96 -16.85
N ASP A 58 3.02 0.25 -17.65
CA ASP A 58 3.87 0.86 -18.67
C ASP A 58 3.07 1.24 -19.95
N GLU A 59 3.77 1.61 -21.01
CA GLU A 59 3.18 2.00 -22.30
C GLU A 59 2.59 0.81 -23.07
N ALA A 60 3.08 -0.40 -22.80
CA ALA A 60 2.56 -1.64 -23.36
C ALA A 60 1.34 -2.18 -22.56
N GLY A 61 1.00 -1.56 -21.43
CA GLY A 61 -0.06 -2.00 -20.53
C GLY A 61 0.38 -3.06 -19.52
N GLU A 62 1.69 -3.38 -19.45
CA GLU A 62 2.21 -4.33 -18.45
C GLU A 62 2.14 -3.73 -17.05
N LEU A 63 1.66 -4.53 -16.09
CA LEU A 63 1.48 -4.12 -14.70
C LEU A 63 2.83 -4.03 -13.99
N MET A 64 3.21 -2.84 -13.55
CA MET A 64 4.46 -2.57 -12.85
C MET A 64 4.32 -2.50 -11.33
N GLY A 65 3.14 -2.14 -10.83
CA GLY A 65 2.91 -1.99 -9.39
C GLY A 65 1.43 -1.80 -9.04
N GLU A 66 1.15 -1.89 -7.76
CA GLU A 66 -0.18 -1.75 -7.18
C GLU A 66 -0.08 -1.15 -5.77
N ILE A 67 -1.10 -0.38 -5.39
CA ILE A 67 -1.31 0.11 -4.04
C ILE A 67 -2.78 0.01 -3.68
N HIS A 68 -3.05 -0.41 -2.44
CA HIS A 68 -4.39 -0.39 -1.88
C HIS A 68 -4.39 0.04 -0.42
N GLY A 69 -5.58 0.40 0.06
CA GLY A 69 -5.88 0.68 1.45
C GLY A 69 -7.38 0.64 1.69
N GLU A 70 -7.77 0.40 2.93
CA GLU A 70 -9.16 0.29 3.34
C GLU A 70 -9.48 1.19 4.54
N ARG A 71 -10.76 1.55 4.68
CA ARG A 71 -11.25 2.29 5.84
C ARG A 71 -11.50 1.32 7.00
N TYR A 72 -11.29 1.79 8.22
CA TYR A 72 -11.80 1.06 9.37
C TYR A 72 -13.32 0.92 9.31
N ARG A 73 -13.82 -0.27 9.66
CA ARG A 73 -15.26 -0.55 9.68
C ARG A 73 -15.95 -0.04 10.96
N LEU A 74 -15.18 0.16 12.04
CA LEU A 74 -15.71 0.68 13.30
C LEU A 74 -15.94 2.20 13.18
N ARG A 75 -17.14 2.66 13.51
CA ARG A 75 -17.57 4.06 13.33
C ARG A 75 -16.61 5.09 13.93
N ILE A 76 -16.04 4.77 15.10
CA ILE A 76 -15.10 5.66 15.80
C ILE A 76 -13.78 5.87 15.05
N PHE A 77 -13.43 4.96 14.12
CA PHE A 77 -12.20 4.99 13.34
C PHE A 77 -12.40 5.23 11.83
N THR A 78 -13.63 5.52 11.39
CA THR A 78 -13.92 5.69 9.94
C THR A 78 -13.18 6.85 9.28
N HIS A 79 -12.58 7.75 10.06
CA HIS A 79 -11.72 8.82 9.58
C HIS A 79 -10.28 8.38 9.28
N ILE A 80 -9.99 7.08 9.40
CA ILE A 80 -8.67 6.49 9.19
C ILE A 80 -8.70 5.57 7.97
N LEU A 81 -7.72 5.71 7.09
CA LEU A 81 -7.38 4.73 6.07
C LEU A 81 -6.20 3.90 6.57
N THR A 82 -6.35 2.59 6.51
CA THR A 82 -5.38 1.60 7.04
C THR A 82 -5.16 0.46 6.06
N GLY A 83 -4.39 -0.56 6.46
CA GLY A 83 -4.12 -1.72 5.62
C GLY A 83 -3.37 -1.39 4.34
N ILE A 84 -2.59 -0.30 4.35
CA ILE A 84 -1.86 0.15 3.17
C ILE A 84 -0.83 -0.88 2.78
N THR A 85 -0.94 -1.36 1.54
CA THR A 85 0.07 -2.20 0.91
C THR A 85 0.46 -1.57 -0.41
N VAL A 86 1.75 -1.39 -0.65
CA VAL A 86 2.31 -0.96 -1.93
C VAL A 86 3.28 -2.00 -2.44
N VAL A 87 3.10 -2.43 -3.67
CA VAL A 87 3.97 -3.39 -4.35
C VAL A 87 4.45 -2.82 -5.66
N VAL A 88 5.75 -3.01 -5.95
CA VAL A 88 6.36 -2.70 -7.25
C VAL A 88 7.11 -3.94 -7.69
N HIS A 89 6.86 -4.38 -8.91
CA HIS A 89 7.52 -5.56 -9.47
C HIS A 89 9.05 -5.42 -9.36
N PRO A 90 9.80 -6.45 -8.93
CA PRO A 90 11.25 -6.36 -8.71
C PRO A 90 12.05 -5.76 -9.87
N ARG A 91 11.66 -6.06 -11.11
CA ARG A 91 12.29 -5.50 -12.33
C ARG A 91 12.13 -3.98 -12.49
N HIS A 92 11.18 -3.38 -11.80
CA HIS A 92 10.80 -1.97 -11.92
C HIS A 92 11.10 -1.14 -10.66
N GLN A 93 11.64 -1.77 -9.61
CA GLN A 93 12.08 -1.09 -8.39
C GLN A 93 13.24 -0.13 -8.66
N GLY A 94 13.48 0.83 -7.74
CA GLY A 94 14.54 1.82 -7.87
C GLY A 94 14.32 2.93 -8.91
N ARG A 95 13.16 2.95 -9.60
CA ARG A 95 12.83 3.92 -10.67
C ARG A 95 11.81 4.98 -10.25
N GLY A 96 11.56 5.14 -8.95
CA GLY A 96 10.60 6.12 -8.43
C GLY A 96 9.12 5.74 -8.59
N ILE A 97 8.80 4.56 -9.15
CA ILE A 97 7.43 4.12 -9.42
C ILE A 97 6.60 4.03 -8.13
N GLY A 98 7.17 3.45 -7.08
CA GLY A 98 6.49 3.35 -5.78
C GLY A 98 6.11 4.72 -5.22
N LYS A 99 7.01 5.71 -5.33
CA LYS A 99 6.74 7.09 -4.88
C LYS A 99 5.65 7.75 -5.72
N ALA A 100 5.71 7.62 -7.04
CA ALA A 100 4.71 8.19 -7.95
C ALA A 100 3.32 7.58 -7.70
N LEU A 101 3.25 6.25 -7.58
CA LEU A 101 2.03 5.51 -7.31
C LEU A 101 1.42 5.90 -5.95
N PHE A 102 2.23 5.95 -4.90
CA PHE A 102 1.76 6.32 -3.57
C PHE A 102 1.33 7.79 -3.50
N SER A 103 2.07 8.71 -4.13
CA SER A 103 1.69 10.12 -4.20
C SER A 103 0.34 10.32 -4.90
N GLN A 104 0.09 9.59 -6.01
CA GLN A 104 -1.21 9.63 -6.68
C GLN A 104 -2.30 9.05 -5.78
N PHE A 105 -2.04 7.91 -5.14
CA PHE A 105 -2.99 7.29 -4.22
C PHE A 105 -3.41 8.25 -3.09
N LEU A 106 -2.48 8.97 -2.46
CA LEU A 106 -2.79 9.95 -1.41
C LEU A 106 -3.65 11.11 -1.93
N ARG A 107 -3.40 11.58 -3.17
CA ARG A 107 -4.26 12.59 -3.82
C ARG A 107 -5.68 12.05 -4.02
N ASP A 108 -5.79 10.85 -4.54
CA ASP A 108 -7.07 10.20 -4.80
C ASP A 108 -7.85 9.95 -3.49
N VAL A 109 -7.15 9.55 -2.41
CA VAL A 109 -7.75 9.40 -1.07
C VAL A 109 -8.37 10.71 -0.59
N ARG A 110 -7.66 11.83 -0.70
CA ARG A 110 -8.17 13.15 -0.31
C ARG A 110 -9.41 13.57 -1.11
N GLN A 111 -9.44 13.26 -2.40
CA GLN A 111 -10.56 13.60 -3.28
C GLN A 111 -11.77 12.69 -3.07
N THR A 112 -11.52 11.39 -2.88
CA THR A 112 -12.58 10.38 -2.79
C THR A 112 -13.20 10.32 -1.39
N PHE A 113 -12.39 10.56 -0.35
CA PHE A 113 -12.78 10.45 1.05
C PHE A 113 -12.47 11.75 1.80
N PRO A 114 -13.28 12.78 1.66
CA PRO A 114 -13.01 14.09 2.29
C PRO A 114 -13.07 14.06 3.82
N ASP A 115 -13.62 13.01 4.41
CA ASP A 115 -13.68 12.77 5.85
C ASP A 115 -12.47 11.99 6.39
N ILE A 116 -11.62 11.41 5.55
CA ILE A 116 -10.36 10.80 6.00
C ILE A 116 -9.42 11.91 6.52
N ARG A 117 -8.93 11.72 7.75
CA ARG A 117 -8.00 12.63 8.42
C ARG A 117 -6.62 12.02 8.61
N ARG A 118 -6.54 10.70 8.53
CA ARG A 118 -5.33 9.95 8.85
C ARG A 118 -5.18 8.78 7.90
N VAL A 119 -3.97 8.58 7.43
CA VAL A 119 -3.54 7.37 6.73
C VAL A 119 -2.45 6.73 7.57
N GLU A 120 -2.61 5.45 7.91
CA GLU A 120 -1.64 4.74 8.74
C GLU A 120 -1.18 3.45 8.08
N LEU A 121 0.03 3.07 8.37
CA LEU A 121 0.67 1.87 7.86
C LEU A 121 1.71 1.33 8.84
N GLU A 122 2.16 0.13 8.57
CA GLU A 122 3.28 -0.48 9.27
C GLU A 122 4.32 -0.99 8.28
N ALA A 123 5.58 -0.92 8.66
CA ALA A 123 6.68 -1.51 7.91
C ALA A 123 7.59 -2.31 8.84
N ARG A 124 8.19 -3.40 8.33
CA ARG A 124 9.27 -4.07 9.07
C ARG A 124 10.41 -3.08 9.33
N ALA A 125 10.96 -3.08 10.54
CA ALA A 125 12.07 -2.19 10.89
C ALA A 125 13.31 -2.41 10.00
N THR A 126 13.46 -3.61 9.43
CA THR A 126 14.53 -3.96 8.49
C THR A 126 14.30 -3.47 7.06
N ASN A 127 13.08 -3.04 6.72
CA ASN A 127 12.76 -2.53 5.38
C ASN A 127 13.02 -1.02 5.28
N GLU A 128 14.29 -0.63 5.36
CA GLU A 128 14.70 0.77 5.31
C GLU A 128 14.25 1.49 4.04
N ALA A 129 14.16 0.79 2.90
CA ALA A 129 13.73 1.38 1.64
C ALA A 129 12.27 1.86 1.73
N SER A 130 11.39 1.05 2.32
CA SER A 130 10.00 1.43 2.56
C SER A 130 9.89 2.54 3.59
N LEU A 131 10.65 2.49 4.69
CA LEU A 131 10.64 3.54 5.71
C LEU A 131 11.03 4.90 5.12
N ARG A 132 12.12 4.95 4.34
CA ARG A 132 12.54 6.18 3.64
C ARG A 132 11.50 6.67 2.62
N LEU A 133 10.83 5.75 1.91
CA LEU A 133 9.74 6.11 1.00
C LEU A 133 8.61 6.81 1.76
N TYR A 134 8.14 6.23 2.86
CA TYR A 134 7.04 6.77 3.64
C TYR A 134 7.39 8.11 4.27
N GLU A 135 8.59 8.26 4.84
CA GLU A 135 9.11 9.55 5.34
C GLU A 135 9.14 10.61 4.23
N SER A 136 9.57 10.25 3.02
CA SER A 136 9.58 11.17 1.87
C SER A 136 8.20 11.60 1.38
N LEU A 137 7.15 10.92 1.82
CA LEU A 137 5.74 11.21 1.55
C LEU A 137 5.06 11.95 2.72
N GLY A 138 5.82 12.24 3.79
CA GLY A 138 5.34 12.97 4.96
C GLY A 138 4.76 12.09 6.07
N PHE A 139 4.95 10.77 6.00
CA PHE A 139 4.60 9.91 7.14
C PHE A 139 5.60 10.10 8.28
N GLU A 140 5.09 10.15 9.50
CA GLU A 140 5.87 10.22 10.72
C GLU A 140 5.86 8.89 11.45
N ARG A 141 6.96 8.54 12.12
CA ARG A 141 7.05 7.36 12.97
C ARG A 141 6.33 7.64 14.28
N GLU A 142 5.40 6.79 14.67
CA GLU A 142 4.64 6.94 15.91
C GLU A 142 5.01 5.90 16.98
N GLY A 143 5.61 4.79 16.58
CA GLY A 143 6.00 3.76 17.53
C GLY A 143 6.63 2.53 16.89
N VAL A 144 7.08 1.63 17.76
CA VAL A 144 7.68 0.36 17.37
C VAL A 144 6.94 -0.77 18.10
N TYR A 145 6.44 -1.73 17.32
CA TYR A 145 5.89 -2.97 17.84
C TYR A 145 6.99 -4.04 17.87
N ARG A 146 7.44 -4.41 19.05
CA ARG A 146 8.52 -5.38 19.22
C ARG A 146 8.08 -6.77 18.80
N ASN A 147 8.94 -7.47 18.03
CA ASN A 147 8.75 -8.85 17.59
C ASN A 147 7.40 -9.12 16.90
N LYS A 148 6.83 -8.10 16.22
CA LYS A 148 5.50 -8.20 15.63
C LYS A 148 5.46 -9.07 14.38
N THR A 149 6.53 -9.05 13.58
CA THR A 149 6.58 -9.80 12.32
C THR A 149 7.45 -11.03 12.49
N ARG A 150 6.90 -12.21 12.15
CA ARG A 150 7.65 -13.46 12.08
C ARG A 150 8.18 -13.66 10.67
N ASN A 151 9.47 -13.88 10.54
CA ASN A 151 10.14 -14.23 9.28
C ASN A 151 9.93 -15.70 8.93
N ARG A 152 10.26 -16.08 7.69
CA ARG A 152 10.13 -17.46 7.17
C ARG A 152 11.05 -18.45 7.91
N ASP A 153 12.21 -17.99 8.37
CA ASP A 153 13.16 -18.78 9.18
C ASP A 153 12.74 -18.93 10.65
N GLY A 154 11.60 -18.36 11.04
CA GLY A 154 11.06 -18.39 12.38
C GLY A 154 11.56 -17.27 13.29
N SER A 155 12.52 -16.46 12.87
CA SER A 155 12.97 -15.28 13.61
C SER A 155 11.89 -14.20 13.64
N PHE A 156 12.05 -13.23 14.57
CA PHE A 156 11.12 -12.12 14.72
C PHE A 156 11.82 -10.80 14.44
N VAL A 157 11.09 -9.88 13.84
CA VAL A 157 11.53 -8.50 13.63
C VAL A 157 10.46 -7.51 14.11
N ASP A 158 10.92 -6.34 14.51
CA ASP A 158 10.06 -5.25 14.92
C ASP A 158 9.32 -4.66 13.70
N SER A 159 8.15 -4.07 13.94
CA SER A 159 7.43 -3.25 12.96
C SER A 159 7.36 -1.82 13.44
N VAL A 160 7.58 -0.88 12.53
CA VAL A 160 7.45 0.56 12.76
C VAL A 160 6.06 0.99 12.34
N ALA A 161 5.30 1.56 13.28
CA ALA A 161 4.03 2.21 12.99
C ALA A 161 4.29 3.63 12.48
N MET A 162 3.66 3.98 11.36
CA MET A 162 3.80 5.31 10.76
C MET A 162 2.44 5.85 10.34
N ALA A 163 2.26 7.17 10.41
CA ALA A 163 1.05 7.83 9.98
C ALA A 163 1.30 9.14 9.27
N LEU A 164 0.37 9.49 8.38
CA LEU A 164 0.23 10.79 7.76
C LEU A 164 -1.12 11.39 8.16
N THR A 165 -1.10 12.55 8.81
CA THR A 165 -2.32 13.27 9.17
C THR A 165 -2.60 14.37 8.15
N PHE A 166 -3.81 14.39 7.60
CA PHE A 166 -4.27 15.45 6.71
C PHE A 166 -4.79 16.65 7.52
N THR A 167 -4.19 17.81 7.29
CA THR A 167 -4.63 19.08 7.85
C THR A 167 -5.77 19.70 7.01
N GLU A 168 -6.45 20.71 7.55
CA GLU A 168 -7.47 21.44 6.77
C GLU A 168 -6.89 22.17 5.57
N SER A 169 -5.65 22.66 5.67
CA SER A 169 -4.94 23.29 4.55
C SER A 169 -4.67 22.34 3.39
N ASP A 170 -4.50 21.04 3.66
CA ASP A 170 -4.26 20.03 2.63
C ASP A 170 -5.48 19.79 1.72
N ARG A 171 -6.68 20.23 2.12
CA ARG A 171 -7.92 20.09 1.33
C ARG A 171 -7.98 21.01 0.13
N TYR A 172 -7.26 22.13 0.18
CA TYR A 172 -7.32 23.19 -0.83
C TYR A 172 -6.06 23.25 -1.70
N SER A 173 -5.05 22.44 -1.43
CA SER A 173 -3.85 22.32 -2.27
C SER A 173 -4.18 21.45 -3.49
N ARG A 174 -4.39 22.14 -4.63
CA ARG A 174 -4.64 21.52 -5.95
C ARG A 174 -3.35 21.01 -6.57
#